data_fa7c7089ff01bd3e6010c2c46a58ecd4
#
_entry.id   fa7c7089ff01bd3e6010c2c46a58ecd4
#
_cell.length_a   1.000
_cell.length_b   1.000
_cell.length_c   1.000
_cell.angle_alpha   90.00
_cell.angle_beta   90.00
_cell.angle_gamma   90.00
#
_symmetry.space_group_name_H-M   'P 1'
#
loop_
_entity.id
_entity.type
_entity.pdbx_description
1 polymer ?
#
loop_
_entity_poly.entity_id
_entity_poly.type
_entity_poly.pdbx_seq_one_letter_code
_entity_poly.pdbx_strand_id
1 'polypeptide(L)'
;MKIRNLFFLALLIISNWAGAQITDYSVFEDKLNFYVANDLGRNGYYDQKPIAELMGIMAEEVGPEFILATGDVHHFEGVQSVNDPLWMTNYELIYSHPELMIDWFPLLGNHEYRGNTQAVLDYSKVSRRWEMPARYYTKTFEEKGTTLRVV
;
A
#
# COMPACT_ATOMS: atom_id res chain seq x y z
N MET A 1 44.22 -27.29 -15.87
CA MET A 1 43.88 -26.53 -14.65
C MET A 1 43.59 -25.07 -14.97
N LYS A 2 42.66 -24.72 -15.88
CA LYS A 2 42.35 -23.31 -16.23
C LYS A 2 40.89 -23.03 -16.56
N ILE A 3 39.97 -24.01 -16.49
CA ILE A 3 38.56 -23.81 -16.85
C ILE A 3 37.68 -23.44 -15.63
N ARG A 4 38.15 -23.78 -14.40
CA ARG A 4 37.37 -23.57 -13.17
C ARG A 4 37.25 -22.10 -12.75
N ASN A 5 38.18 -21.25 -13.14
CA ASN A 5 38.20 -19.83 -12.75
C ASN A 5 37.39 -18.93 -13.69
N LEU A 6 37.04 -19.40 -14.91
CA LEU A 6 36.22 -18.65 -15.84
C LEU A 6 34.74 -18.67 -15.45
N PHE A 7 34.25 -19.75 -14.84
CA PHE A 7 32.87 -19.84 -14.36
C PHE A 7 32.57 -18.96 -13.17
N PHE A 8 33.52 -18.71 -12.27
CA PHE A 8 33.34 -17.80 -11.14
C PHE A 8 33.28 -16.33 -11.56
N LEU A 9 33.98 -15.95 -12.63
CA LEU A 9 33.94 -14.57 -13.13
C LEU A 9 32.62 -14.27 -13.89
N ALA A 10 32.07 -15.26 -14.57
CA ALA A 10 30.77 -15.12 -15.26
C ALA A 10 29.59 -15.00 -14.29
N LEU A 11 29.63 -15.68 -13.11
CA LEU A 11 28.58 -15.56 -12.09
C LEU A 11 28.58 -14.18 -11.40
N LEU A 12 29.73 -13.52 -11.29
CA LEU A 12 29.85 -12.18 -10.70
C LEU A 12 29.31 -11.07 -11.62
N ILE A 13 29.24 -11.31 -12.92
CA ILE A 13 28.73 -10.33 -13.89
C ILE A 13 27.19 -10.37 -14.00
N ILE A 14 26.56 -11.49 -13.65
CA ILE A 14 25.10 -11.66 -13.75
C ILE A 14 24.38 -11.06 -12.52
N SER A 15 25.06 -10.81 -11.41
CA SER A 15 24.46 -10.26 -10.18
C SER A 15 24.21 -8.74 -10.21
N ASN A 16 24.61 -8.03 -11.27
CA ASN A 16 24.40 -6.58 -11.41
C ASN A 16 23.21 -6.17 -12.29
N TRP A 17 22.32 -7.12 -12.61
CA TRP A 17 21.05 -6.82 -13.28
C TRP A 17 19.88 -6.86 -12.28
N ALA A 18 20.06 -6.31 -11.11
CA ALA A 18 18.97 -6.01 -10.20
C ALA A 18 18.42 -4.62 -10.53
N GLY A 19 17.23 -4.61 -11.03
CA GLY A 19 16.26 -3.56 -11.23
C GLY A 19 16.73 -2.09 -11.23
N ALA A 20 16.14 -1.29 -12.09
CA ALA A 20 16.26 0.17 -12.01
C ALA A 20 15.75 0.62 -10.64
N GLN A 21 16.65 0.67 -9.66
CA GLN A 21 16.38 1.25 -8.37
C GLN A 21 16.38 2.77 -8.56
N ILE A 22 15.30 3.42 -8.19
CA ILE A 22 15.29 4.89 -8.09
C ILE A 22 16.34 5.22 -7.02
N THR A 23 17.40 5.89 -7.42
CA THR A 23 18.50 6.29 -6.52
C THR A 23 18.48 7.78 -6.21
N ASP A 24 17.65 8.54 -6.91
CA ASP A 24 17.45 9.97 -6.72
C ASP A 24 15.98 10.24 -6.37
N TYR A 25 15.71 10.48 -5.11
CA TYR A 25 14.38 10.79 -4.58
C TYR A 25 14.06 12.30 -4.61
N SER A 26 15.01 13.15 -5.00
CA SER A 26 14.80 14.60 -5.09
C SER A 26 13.68 14.99 -6.06
N VAL A 27 13.35 14.10 -7.00
CA VAL A 27 12.23 14.28 -7.94
C VAL A 27 10.86 14.33 -7.23
N PHE A 28 10.76 13.83 -6.00
CA PHE A 28 9.55 13.84 -5.18
C PHE A 28 9.47 15.03 -4.20
N GLU A 29 10.57 15.76 -4.02
CA GLU A 29 10.60 16.94 -3.15
C GLU A 29 9.63 18.01 -3.65
N ASP A 30 8.93 18.64 -2.74
CA ASP A 30 7.93 19.69 -3.03
C ASP A 30 6.83 19.26 -4.03
N LYS A 31 6.53 17.96 -4.10
CA LYS A 31 5.45 17.38 -4.91
C LYS A 31 4.36 16.82 -4.01
N LEU A 32 3.15 16.76 -4.56
CA LEU A 32 2.08 15.96 -3.99
C LEU A 32 2.34 14.49 -4.35
N ASN A 33 2.80 13.72 -3.39
CA ASN A 33 3.08 12.29 -3.54
C ASN A 33 1.99 11.47 -2.86
N PHE A 34 1.63 10.36 -3.44
CA PHE A 34 0.67 9.42 -2.85
C PHE A 34 0.88 8.01 -3.41
N TYR A 35 0.40 7.02 -2.67
CA TYR A 35 0.38 5.65 -3.13
C TYR A 35 -0.99 5.29 -3.72
N VAL A 36 -0.96 4.41 -4.73
CA VAL A 36 -2.14 3.70 -5.23
C VAL A 36 -1.87 2.21 -5.06
N ALA A 37 -2.71 1.53 -4.32
CA ALA A 37 -2.54 0.12 -4.02
C ALA A 37 -3.88 -0.63 -4.03
N ASN A 38 -3.87 -1.86 -4.53
CA ASN A 38 -5.05 -2.74 -4.59
C ASN A 38 -4.68 -4.17 -4.20
N ASP A 39 -5.68 -5.02 -4.01
CA ASP A 39 -5.49 -6.43 -3.64
C ASP A 39 -4.63 -6.62 -2.38
N LEU A 40 -4.79 -5.74 -1.42
CA LEU A 40 -3.88 -5.53 -0.30
C LEU A 40 -3.96 -6.63 0.77
N GLY A 41 -5.11 -7.30 0.92
CA GLY A 41 -5.37 -8.20 2.03
C GLY A 41 -5.08 -9.66 1.72
N ARG A 42 -4.12 -10.27 2.44
CA ARG A 42 -3.78 -11.70 2.33
C ARG A 42 -3.48 -12.32 3.70
N ASN A 43 -3.99 -11.73 4.80
CA ASN A 43 -3.71 -12.17 6.19
C ASN A 43 -2.20 -12.28 6.51
N GLY A 44 -1.37 -11.46 5.87
CA GLY A 44 0.07 -11.49 6.02
C GLY A 44 0.76 -12.63 5.28
N TYR A 45 0.03 -13.39 4.46
CA TYR A 45 0.59 -14.45 3.61
C TYR A 45 1.08 -13.89 2.27
N TYR A 46 1.77 -14.75 1.53
CA TYR A 46 2.45 -14.42 0.27
C TYR A 46 3.42 -13.24 0.50
N ASP A 47 3.49 -12.32 -0.42
CA ASP A 47 4.39 -11.16 -0.36
C ASP A 47 3.77 -9.93 0.34
N GLN A 48 2.62 -10.05 1.00
CA GLN A 48 1.93 -8.92 1.63
C GLN A 48 2.81 -8.18 2.63
N LYS A 49 3.45 -8.91 3.57
CA LYS A 49 4.31 -8.30 4.59
C LYS A 49 5.57 -7.67 4.00
N PRO A 50 6.34 -8.35 3.13
CA PRO A 50 7.49 -7.74 2.46
C PRO A 50 7.12 -6.49 1.64
N ILE A 51 5.97 -6.50 0.96
CA ILE A 51 5.50 -5.34 0.20
C ILE A 51 5.14 -4.18 1.15
N ALA A 52 4.41 -4.45 2.23
CA ALA A 52 4.04 -3.43 3.22
C ALA A 52 5.28 -2.80 3.88
N GLU A 53 6.29 -3.61 4.21
CA GLU A 53 7.57 -3.13 4.72
C GLU A 53 8.29 -2.25 3.71
N LEU A 54 8.39 -2.69 2.46
CA LEU A 54 9.00 -1.90 1.40
C LEU A 54 8.24 -0.59 1.14
N MET A 55 6.90 -0.61 1.18
CA MET A 55 6.10 0.61 1.09
C MET A 55 6.46 1.61 2.20
N GLY A 56 6.64 1.11 3.42
CA GLY A 56 7.03 1.94 4.56
C GLY A 56 8.43 2.54 4.39
N ILE A 57 9.41 1.72 4.04
CA ILE A 57 10.79 2.17 3.79
C ILE A 57 10.84 3.21 2.66
N MET A 58 10.12 2.98 1.57
CA MET A 58 10.06 3.94 0.47
C MET A 58 9.34 5.24 0.89
N ALA A 59 8.38 5.16 1.81
CA ALA A 59 7.65 6.33 2.28
C ALA A 59 8.54 7.29 3.06
N GLU A 60 9.60 6.82 3.73
CA GLU A 60 10.60 7.67 4.39
C GLU A 60 11.28 8.64 3.41
N GLU A 61 11.45 8.20 2.16
CA GLU A 61 12.13 8.98 1.13
C GLU A 61 11.15 9.77 0.24
N VAL A 62 9.98 9.18 -0.06
CA VAL A 62 9.01 9.75 -1.00
C VAL A 62 8.06 10.72 -0.32
N GLY A 63 7.78 10.54 0.97
CA GLY A 63 6.86 11.37 1.74
C GLY A 63 5.43 11.36 1.17
N PRO A 64 4.73 10.23 1.08
CA PRO A 64 3.36 10.21 0.58
C PRO A 64 2.41 10.90 1.55
N GLU A 65 1.51 11.74 1.04
CA GLU A 65 0.52 12.45 1.85
C GLU A 65 -0.70 11.58 2.18
N PHE A 66 -1.02 10.61 1.32
CA PHE A 66 -2.15 9.69 1.50
C PHE A 66 -1.99 8.42 0.65
N ILE A 67 -2.89 7.47 0.87
CA ILE A 67 -2.95 6.22 0.11
C ILE A 67 -4.34 6.04 -0.49
N LEU A 68 -4.43 5.77 -1.78
CA LEU A 68 -5.64 5.30 -2.45
C LEU A 68 -5.66 3.78 -2.43
N ALA A 69 -6.53 3.17 -1.62
CA ALA A 69 -6.70 1.73 -1.54
C ALA A 69 -7.85 1.31 -2.48
N THR A 70 -7.51 0.89 -3.70
CA THR A 70 -8.47 0.73 -4.80
C THR A 70 -9.20 -0.61 -4.81
N GLY A 71 -9.51 -1.15 -3.63
CA GLY A 71 -10.33 -2.33 -3.42
C GLY A 71 -9.56 -3.57 -3.02
N ASP A 72 -10.30 -4.60 -2.65
CA ASP A 72 -9.82 -5.92 -2.25
C ASP A 72 -8.78 -5.86 -1.10
N VAL A 73 -9.10 -5.05 -0.09
CA VAL A 73 -8.30 -4.94 1.14
C VAL A 73 -8.50 -6.17 2.04
N HIS A 74 -9.59 -6.89 1.86
CA HIS A 74 -9.96 -8.05 2.70
C HIS A 74 -10.28 -9.30 1.87
N HIS A 75 -9.27 -10.06 1.46
CA HIS A 75 -9.46 -11.37 0.88
C HIS A 75 -9.75 -12.42 1.98
N PHE A 76 -10.61 -13.46 1.73
CA PHE A 76 -11.31 -13.72 0.46
C PHE A 76 -12.80 -13.31 0.55
N GLU A 77 -13.38 -13.23 1.74
CA GLU A 77 -14.82 -13.08 1.96
C GLU A 77 -15.20 -11.69 2.50
N GLY A 78 -14.26 -10.75 2.51
CA GLY A 78 -14.47 -9.44 3.13
C GLY A 78 -14.64 -9.53 4.66
N VAL A 79 -14.83 -8.38 5.29
CA VAL A 79 -15.09 -8.29 6.74
C VAL A 79 -16.58 -8.44 7.04
N GLN A 80 -16.92 -8.94 8.23
CA GLN A 80 -18.30 -9.11 8.68
C GLN A 80 -18.77 -8.00 9.63
N SER A 81 -17.83 -7.34 10.31
CA SER A 81 -18.11 -6.24 11.24
C SER A 81 -16.90 -5.33 11.40
N VAL A 82 -17.06 -4.20 12.07
CA VAL A 82 -15.95 -3.30 12.45
C VAL A 82 -14.98 -3.95 13.46
N ASN A 83 -15.38 -5.02 14.11
CA ASN A 83 -14.55 -5.79 15.04
C ASN A 83 -14.02 -7.09 14.44
N ASP A 84 -14.16 -7.28 13.15
CA ASP A 84 -13.64 -8.46 12.46
C ASP A 84 -12.11 -8.53 12.61
N PRO A 85 -11.54 -9.68 13.03
CA PRO A 85 -10.09 -9.84 13.14
C PRO A 85 -9.32 -9.59 11.84
N LEU A 86 -9.97 -9.70 10.69
CA LEU A 86 -9.36 -9.40 9.39
C LEU A 86 -8.85 -7.95 9.27
N TRP A 87 -9.46 -7.00 10.00
CA TRP A 87 -8.93 -5.64 10.06
C TRP A 87 -7.49 -5.60 10.57
N MET A 88 -7.20 -6.41 11.60
CA MET A 88 -5.85 -6.47 12.17
C MET A 88 -4.90 -7.22 11.26
N THR A 89 -5.31 -8.38 10.72
CA THR A 89 -4.43 -9.30 9.98
C THR A 89 -4.25 -8.94 8.50
N ASN A 90 -5.14 -8.16 7.93
CA ASN A 90 -5.02 -7.67 6.55
C ASN A 90 -4.55 -6.22 6.45
N TYR A 91 -4.80 -5.39 7.46
CA TYR A 91 -4.60 -3.95 7.35
C TYR A 91 -3.76 -3.38 8.50
N GLU A 92 -4.27 -3.32 9.72
CA GLU A 92 -3.66 -2.53 10.79
C GLU A 92 -2.25 -3.00 11.17
N LEU A 93 -2.04 -4.31 11.36
CA LEU A 93 -0.75 -4.88 11.74
C LEU A 93 0.19 -5.11 10.54
N ILE A 94 -0.34 -5.10 9.34
CA ILE A 94 0.47 -5.28 8.14
C ILE A 94 1.08 -3.95 7.69
N TYR A 95 0.24 -2.94 7.49
CA TYR A 95 0.67 -1.60 7.04
C TYR A 95 0.91 -0.71 8.27
N SER A 96 1.76 -1.18 9.18
CA SER A 96 2.01 -0.58 10.50
C SER A 96 3.28 0.28 10.57
N HIS A 97 3.98 0.45 9.46
CA HIS A 97 5.13 1.37 9.40
C HIS A 97 4.68 2.80 9.77
N PRO A 98 5.46 3.56 10.56
CA PRO A 98 5.09 4.92 10.96
C PRO A 98 4.68 5.82 9.80
N GLU A 99 5.41 5.77 8.68
CA GLU A 99 5.14 6.57 7.48
C GLU A 99 3.88 6.15 6.71
N LEU A 100 3.27 5.02 7.07
CA LEU A 100 1.98 4.56 6.51
C LEU A 100 0.80 4.90 7.44
N MET A 101 1.03 5.62 8.56
CA MET A 101 -0.01 6.09 9.50
C MET A 101 -0.69 7.37 9.01
N ILE A 102 -0.75 7.58 7.71
CA ILE A 102 -1.42 8.64 6.98
C ILE A 102 -2.84 8.24 6.59
N ASP A 103 -3.61 9.12 5.95
CA ASP A 103 -4.97 8.84 5.52
C ASP A 103 -5.02 7.84 4.37
N TRP A 104 -5.90 6.86 4.49
CA TRP A 104 -6.21 5.87 3.46
C TRP A 104 -7.61 6.11 2.93
N PHE A 105 -7.75 6.28 1.62
CA PHE A 105 -9.00 6.47 0.92
C PHE A 105 -9.38 5.21 0.16
N PRO A 106 -10.18 4.32 0.76
CA PRO A 106 -10.50 3.03 0.16
C PRO A 106 -11.69 3.10 -0.80
N LEU A 107 -11.71 2.12 -1.71
CA LEU A 107 -12.87 1.74 -2.51
C LEU A 107 -13.29 0.31 -2.16
N LEU A 108 -14.55 -0.04 -2.47
CA LEU A 108 -15.02 -1.42 -2.34
C LEU A 108 -14.63 -2.22 -3.58
N GLY A 109 -13.81 -3.22 -3.42
CA GLY A 109 -13.55 -4.24 -4.41
C GLY A 109 -14.58 -5.38 -4.37
N ASN A 110 -14.46 -6.36 -5.24
CA ASN A 110 -15.41 -7.47 -5.31
C ASN A 110 -15.35 -8.39 -4.07
N HIS A 111 -14.23 -8.42 -3.36
CA HIS A 111 -14.10 -9.19 -2.11
C HIS A 111 -14.83 -8.51 -0.95
N GLU A 112 -14.84 -7.19 -0.85
CA GLU A 112 -15.64 -6.47 0.14
C GLU A 112 -17.15 -6.74 -0.02
N TYR A 113 -17.62 -6.92 -1.27
CA TYR A 113 -19.03 -7.27 -1.55
C TYR A 113 -19.43 -8.69 -1.16
N ARG A 114 -18.49 -9.56 -0.85
CA ARG A 114 -18.78 -10.89 -0.27
C ARG A 114 -19.01 -10.81 1.23
N GLY A 115 -18.51 -9.77 1.87
CA GLY A 115 -18.70 -9.49 3.27
C GLY A 115 -19.78 -8.43 3.56
N ASN A 116 -19.61 -7.74 4.66
CA ASN A 116 -20.49 -6.64 5.07
C ASN A 116 -19.90 -5.30 4.65
N THR A 117 -20.31 -4.79 3.49
CA THR A 117 -19.82 -3.51 2.97
C THR A 117 -20.11 -2.32 3.89
N GLN A 118 -21.18 -2.39 4.72
CA GLN A 118 -21.44 -1.33 5.68
C GLN A 118 -20.39 -1.29 6.79
N ALA A 119 -19.86 -2.44 7.19
CA ALA A 119 -18.77 -2.50 8.16
C ALA A 119 -17.49 -1.84 7.61
N VAL A 120 -17.27 -1.91 6.29
CA VAL A 120 -16.13 -1.24 5.64
C VAL A 120 -16.26 0.29 5.74
N LEU A 121 -17.46 0.83 5.51
CA LEU A 121 -17.71 2.26 5.70
C LEU A 121 -17.61 2.68 7.18
N ASP A 122 -18.24 1.90 8.06
CA ASP A 122 -18.30 2.21 9.49
C ASP A 122 -16.93 2.11 10.18
N TYR A 123 -15.95 1.43 9.55
CA TYR A 123 -14.59 1.35 10.08
C TYR A 123 -13.90 2.71 10.15
N SER A 124 -14.33 3.69 9.38
CA SER A 124 -13.91 5.10 9.50
C SER A 124 -14.17 5.70 10.90
N LYS A 125 -15.06 5.11 11.69
CA LYS A 125 -15.32 5.51 13.09
C LYS A 125 -14.38 4.81 14.08
N VAL A 126 -13.63 3.81 13.63
CA VAL A 126 -12.73 2.98 14.45
C VAL A 126 -11.28 3.34 14.20
N SER A 127 -10.87 3.34 12.95
CA SER A 127 -9.50 3.67 12.53
C SER A 127 -9.42 5.10 12.03
N ARG A 128 -8.57 5.92 12.65
CA ARG A 128 -8.38 7.33 12.29
C ARG A 128 -7.81 7.54 10.88
N ARG A 129 -7.16 6.51 10.33
CA ARG A 129 -6.54 6.58 9.00
C ARG A 129 -7.42 6.00 7.88
N TRP A 130 -8.59 5.44 8.21
CA TRP A 130 -9.52 4.86 7.24
C TRP A 130 -10.63 5.87 6.90
N GLU A 131 -10.54 6.50 5.72
CA GLU A 131 -11.41 7.58 5.29
C GLU A 131 -12.36 7.11 4.18
N MET A 132 -13.50 6.52 4.56
CA MET A 132 -14.50 6.05 3.60
C MET A 132 -15.90 6.57 3.97
N PRO A 133 -16.25 7.80 3.60
CA PRO A 133 -17.51 8.44 4.00
C PRO A 133 -18.75 7.84 3.31
N ALA A 134 -18.59 7.22 2.14
CA ALA A 134 -19.66 6.63 1.34
C ALA A 134 -19.09 5.58 0.39
N ARG A 135 -19.97 4.83 -0.31
CA ARG A 135 -19.56 3.83 -1.32
C ARG A 135 -18.95 4.47 -2.57
N TYR A 136 -19.27 5.71 -2.83
CA TYR A 136 -18.68 6.56 -3.85
C TYR A 136 -18.59 7.98 -3.27
N TYR A 137 -17.47 8.62 -3.47
CA TYR A 137 -17.20 9.94 -2.91
C TYR A 137 -16.13 10.66 -3.71
N THR A 138 -16.00 11.95 -3.45
CA THR A 138 -14.96 12.79 -4.04
C THR A 138 -14.07 13.32 -2.94
N LYS A 139 -12.76 13.30 -3.15
CA LYS A 139 -11.79 13.97 -2.30
C LYS A 139 -10.95 14.92 -3.13
N THR A 140 -10.73 16.11 -2.62
CA THR A 140 -9.81 17.11 -3.21
C THR A 140 -8.65 17.30 -2.27
N PHE A 141 -7.44 17.25 -2.82
CA PHE A 141 -6.18 17.50 -2.13
C PHE A 141 -5.59 18.78 -2.70
N GLU A 142 -5.17 19.67 -1.81
CA GLU A 142 -4.52 20.95 -2.15
C GLU A 142 -3.21 21.02 -1.39
N GLU A 143 -2.14 20.57 -2.03
CA GLU A 143 -0.82 20.49 -1.42
C GLU A 143 0.26 20.98 -2.38
N LYS A 144 1.24 21.71 -1.83
CA LYS A 144 2.44 22.15 -2.57
C LYS A 144 2.12 22.80 -3.91
N GLY A 145 1.05 23.60 -3.96
CA GLY A 145 0.61 24.31 -5.17
C GLY A 145 -0.08 23.43 -6.21
N THR A 146 -0.35 22.17 -5.88
CA THR A 146 -1.08 21.21 -6.74
C THR A 146 -2.48 20.98 -6.18
N THR A 147 -3.48 20.97 -7.06
CA THR A 147 -4.83 20.52 -6.74
C THR A 147 -5.11 19.21 -7.46
N LEU A 148 -5.38 18.16 -6.70
CA LEU A 148 -5.81 16.85 -7.22
C LEU A 148 -7.22 16.56 -6.74
N ARG A 149 -8.12 16.25 -7.66
CA ARG A 149 -9.45 15.76 -7.33
C ARG A 149 -9.62 14.32 -7.78
N VAL A 150 -9.93 13.47 -6.83
CA VAL A 150 -10.26 12.05 -7.05
C VAL A 150 -11.77 11.88 -6.90
N VAL A 151 -12.38 11.14 -7.82
CA VAL A 151 -13.83 10.89 -7.89
C VAL A 151 -14.08 9.39 -7.89
#